data_c2798cd916a69ad20e8b57b6e6aa3a11
#
_entry.id   c2798cd916a69ad20e8b57b6e6aa3a11
#
_cell.length_a   1.000
_cell.length_b   1.000
_cell.length_c   1.000
_cell.angle_alpha   90.00
_cell.angle_beta   90.00
_cell.angle_gamma   90.00
#
_symmetry.space_group_name_H-M   'P 1'
#
loop_
_entity.id
_entity.type
_entity.pdbx_description
1 polymer ?
#
loop_
_entity_poly.entity_id
_entity_poly.type
_entity_poly.pdbx_seq_one_letter_code
_entity_poly.pdbx_strand_id
1 'polypeptide(L)'
;EEEILSQTASQLMKLLNRSLIVYPEQNGDLGSEQFFGVDGETAQNIFSAPEERDAANWTFANKKRSGAGTDSYPDAKGLYLALRTGGGVFGVIGIDLSEKPLDAFENSVLLSILGEGALAIENRRNALEKEQAALQARNEELRANLLRTISHDLRTPLTSISGNASNLLSNGETLDTETRNKICTDIFDDAQWLIGLVENLLSITRIEDGRMNLQISPQLMDEMIEEALHHVNRKSCEHTITTQYGDEILLVNVDARLIMQVVVNLVDNAIKYTPVGSVIQISAYRKDHQVVVEVADNGPGIPDRAKAQVFEMFYTGQSRIADSHRSLGLGLPLCRAILTAHGGTLTLRDNIPNGSVFSFALPQSEVNIHE
;
A
#
# COMPACT_ATOMS: atom_id res chain seq x y z
N GLU A 1 4.65 -1.58 23.71
CA GLU A 1 5.58 -1.86 24.80
C GLU A 1 5.13 -1.18 26.08
N GLU A 2 4.84 0.12 26.07
CA GLU A 2 4.34 0.88 27.23
C GLU A 2 3.08 0.27 27.87
N GLU A 3 2.17 -0.24 27.05
CA GLU A 3 0.94 -0.89 27.53
C GLU A 3 1.25 -2.16 28.35
N ILE A 4 2.20 -2.97 27.89
CA ILE A 4 2.63 -4.18 28.62
C ILE A 4 3.32 -3.79 29.92
N LEU A 5 4.17 -2.76 29.91
CA LEU A 5 4.83 -2.21 31.11
C LEU A 5 3.79 -1.73 32.13
N SER A 6 2.80 -0.96 31.67
CA SER A 6 1.73 -0.43 32.54
C SER A 6 0.86 -1.56 33.12
N GLN A 7 0.55 -2.60 32.33
CA GLN A 7 -0.15 -3.77 32.81
C GLN A 7 0.64 -4.56 33.85
N THR A 8 1.95 -4.76 33.60
CA THR A 8 2.88 -5.42 34.53
C THR A 8 2.95 -4.67 35.85
N ALA A 9 3.10 -3.34 35.81
CA ALA A 9 3.11 -2.50 37.00
C ALA A 9 1.78 -2.54 37.75
N SER A 10 0.66 -2.47 37.04
CA SER A 10 -0.68 -2.55 37.63
C SER A 10 -0.93 -3.88 38.33
N GLN A 11 -0.45 -4.99 37.77
CA GLN A 11 -0.51 -6.31 38.40
C GLN A 11 0.33 -6.36 39.66
N LEU A 12 1.58 -5.89 39.59
CA LEU A 12 2.47 -5.82 40.76
C LEU A 12 1.89 -4.97 41.87
N MET A 13 1.37 -3.78 41.54
CA MET A 13 0.72 -2.88 42.51
C MET A 13 -0.41 -3.60 43.26
N LYS A 14 -1.31 -4.29 42.52
CA LYS A 14 -2.44 -5.00 43.12
C LYS A 14 -2.01 -6.17 43.99
N LEU A 15 -0.98 -6.92 43.59
CA LEU A 15 -0.54 -8.13 44.30
C LEU A 15 0.31 -7.81 45.53
N LEU A 16 1.18 -6.81 45.43
CA LEU A 16 2.07 -6.41 46.52
C LEU A 16 1.45 -5.32 47.42
N ASN A 17 0.37 -4.69 47.00
CA ASN A 17 -0.29 -3.57 47.67
C ASN A 17 0.70 -2.43 48.01
N ARG A 18 1.57 -2.08 47.04
CA ARG A 18 2.63 -1.08 47.19
C ARG A 18 2.61 -0.07 46.04
N SER A 19 3.08 1.14 46.29
CA SER A 19 3.29 2.13 45.24
C SER A 19 4.49 1.75 44.39
N LEU A 20 4.38 2.01 43.07
CA LEU A 20 5.38 1.69 42.06
C LEU A 20 5.64 2.89 41.16
N ILE A 21 6.87 2.96 40.66
CA ILE A 21 7.25 3.84 39.54
C ILE A 21 7.83 3.00 38.41
N VAL A 22 7.52 3.37 37.16
CA VAL A 22 8.03 2.70 35.97
C VAL A 22 8.73 3.71 35.09
N TYR A 23 9.91 3.36 34.62
CA TYR A 23 10.68 4.08 33.64
C TYR A 23 10.81 3.18 32.40
N PRO A 24 10.08 3.45 31.32
CA PRO A 24 10.25 2.70 30.05
C PRO A 24 11.60 3.00 29.42
N GLU A 25 12.17 2.05 28.68
CA GLU A 25 13.31 2.30 27.80
C GLU A 25 12.84 3.05 26.56
N GLN A 26 13.52 4.15 26.21
CA GLN A 26 13.30 4.93 25.00
C GLN A 26 14.65 5.34 24.40
N ASN A 27 14.92 4.87 23.19
CA ASN A 27 16.14 5.20 22.43
C ASN A 27 17.48 4.95 23.17
N GLY A 28 17.53 3.95 24.04
CA GLY A 28 18.73 3.59 24.80
C GLY A 28 18.86 4.24 26.17
N ASP A 29 17.92 5.07 26.57
CA ASP A 29 17.85 5.73 27.86
C ASP A 29 16.51 5.46 28.58
N LEU A 30 16.38 5.87 29.85
CA LEU A 30 15.12 5.82 30.55
C LEU A 30 14.22 7.00 30.17
N GLY A 31 13.02 6.70 29.68
CA GLY A 31 11.98 7.66 29.34
C GLY A 31 11.34 8.36 30.56
N SER A 32 10.18 8.96 30.35
CA SER A 32 9.41 9.64 31.41
C SER A 32 8.83 8.62 32.39
N GLU A 33 8.76 9.03 33.66
CA GLU A 33 8.21 8.25 34.76
C GLU A 33 6.70 8.08 34.67
N GLN A 34 6.24 6.89 35.05
CA GLN A 34 4.83 6.54 35.23
C GLN A 34 4.60 6.06 36.66
N PHE A 35 3.68 6.69 37.37
CA PHE A 35 3.39 6.35 38.77
C PHE A 35 2.17 5.44 38.88
N PHE A 36 2.29 4.42 39.74
CA PHE A 36 1.22 3.45 40.05
C PHE A 36 1.07 3.39 41.58
N GLY A 37 -0.08 3.72 42.09
CA GLY A 37 -0.35 3.71 43.55
C GLY A 37 -1.84 3.70 43.82
N VAL A 38 -2.21 3.37 45.06
CA VAL A 38 -3.59 3.41 45.55
C VAL A 38 -4.08 4.87 45.49
N ASP A 39 -3.20 5.83 45.85
CA ASP A 39 -3.38 7.27 45.65
C ASP A 39 -2.19 7.82 44.87
N GLY A 40 -2.44 8.35 43.66
CA GLY A 40 -1.41 8.85 42.76
C GLY A 40 -0.49 9.92 43.37
N GLU A 41 -1.02 10.82 44.24
CA GLU A 41 -0.24 11.83 44.95
C GLU A 41 0.78 11.21 45.94
N THR A 42 0.42 10.11 46.59
CA THR A 42 1.33 9.42 47.53
C THR A 42 2.50 8.80 46.78
N ALA A 43 2.27 8.13 45.67
CA ALA A 43 3.33 7.55 44.84
C ALA A 43 4.29 8.64 44.30
N GLN A 44 3.76 9.73 43.80
CA GLN A 44 4.57 10.84 43.29
C GLN A 44 5.46 11.47 44.41
N ASN A 45 4.93 11.64 45.62
CA ASN A 45 5.67 12.17 46.75
C ASN A 45 6.80 11.26 47.25
N ILE A 46 6.64 9.93 47.14
CA ILE A 46 7.65 8.96 47.50
C ILE A 46 8.85 9.00 46.54
N PHE A 47 8.58 9.03 45.22
CA PHE A 47 9.58 8.90 44.18
C PHE A 47 10.04 10.24 43.56
N SER A 48 9.71 11.38 44.17
CA SER A 48 10.08 12.73 43.68
C SER A 48 11.49 13.15 43.99
N ALA A 49 12.22 12.45 44.87
CA ALA A 49 13.59 12.80 45.23
C ALA A 49 14.58 12.49 44.07
N PRO A 50 15.58 13.31 43.81
CA PRO A 50 16.57 13.09 42.74
C PRO A 50 17.28 11.74 42.84
N GLU A 51 17.52 11.24 44.04
CA GLU A 51 18.18 9.97 44.33
C GLU A 51 17.41 8.79 43.78
N GLU A 52 16.07 8.88 43.66
CA GLU A 52 15.21 7.85 43.10
C GLU A 52 15.49 7.66 41.60
N ARG A 53 15.61 8.77 40.88
CA ARG A 53 15.94 8.76 39.45
C ARG A 53 17.37 8.27 39.21
N ASP A 54 18.31 8.65 40.05
CA ASP A 54 19.72 8.22 39.97
C ASP A 54 19.84 6.70 40.21
N ALA A 55 19.09 6.15 41.18
CA ALA A 55 19.03 4.72 41.43
C ALA A 55 18.43 3.97 40.23
N ALA A 56 17.37 4.50 39.61
CA ALA A 56 16.78 3.92 38.43
C ALA A 56 17.76 3.90 37.23
N ASN A 57 18.46 5.01 36.98
CA ASN A 57 19.50 5.13 35.93
C ASN A 57 20.63 4.13 36.15
N TRP A 58 21.09 4.03 37.41
CA TRP A 58 22.14 3.08 37.76
C TRP A 58 21.70 1.62 37.52
N THR A 59 20.46 1.28 37.92
CA THR A 59 19.85 -0.06 37.65
C THR A 59 19.78 -0.36 36.16
N PHE A 60 19.40 0.62 35.35
CA PHE A 60 19.33 0.48 33.87
C PHE A 60 20.70 0.18 33.27
N ALA A 61 21.72 0.99 33.67
CA ALA A 61 23.08 0.87 33.14
C ALA A 61 23.79 -0.42 33.60
N ASN A 62 23.65 -0.78 34.89
CA ASN A 62 24.38 -1.89 35.49
C ASN A 62 23.59 -3.22 35.46
N LYS A 63 22.29 -3.20 35.13
CA LYS A 63 21.42 -4.38 35.09
C LYS A 63 21.34 -5.14 36.42
N LYS A 64 21.60 -4.42 37.52
CA LYS A 64 21.55 -4.93 38.89
C LYS A 64 20.54 -4.11 39.69
N ARG A 65 20.02 -4.69 40.77
CA ARG A 65 19.11 -3.99 41.67
C ARG A 65 19.87 -2.86 42.43
N SER A 66 19.18 -1.74 42.66
CA SER A 66 19.67 -0.62 43.47
C SER A 66 18.54 -0.05 44.33
N GLY A 67 18.84 0.87 45.21
CA GLY A 67 17.87 1.50 46.10
C GLY A 67 17.75 0.83 47.45
N ALA A 68 16.60 0.99 48.09
CA ALA A 68 16.36 0.51 49.47
C ALA A 68 16.74 -0.96 49.67
N GLY A 69 17.53 -1.21 50.71
CA GLY A 69 17.98 -2.57 51.06
C GLY A 69 19.08 -3.13 50.14
N THR A 70 19.77 -2.29 49.39
CA THR A 70 20.93 -2.67 48.57
C THR A 70 22.17 -1.82 48.92
N ASP A 71 23.34 -2.26 48.41
CA ASP A 71 24.59 -1.52 48.60
C ASP A 71 24.71 -0.25 47.72
N SER A 72 23.87 -0.15 46.69
CA SER A 72 23.85 0.95 45.73
C SER A 72 22.62 1.81 45.96
N TYR A 73 22.79 3.09 46.28
CA TYR A 73 21.72 4.06 46.62
C TYR A 73 20.85 3.62 47.80
N PRO A 74 21.45 3.27 48.97
CA PRO A 74 20.69 2.75 50.11
C PRO A 74 19.71 3.76 50.72
N ASP A 75 19.93 5.07 50.48
CA ASP A 75 19.06 6.15 50.98
C ASP A 75 17.81 6.37 50.15
N ALA A 76 17.70 5.76 48.94
CA ALA A 76 16.48 5.78 48.15
C ALA A 76 15.37 5.00 48.86
N LYS A 77 14.13 5.47 48.76
CA LYS A 77 12.93 4.81 49.31
C LYS A 77 12.48 3.61 48.48
N GLY A 78 12.73 3.68 47.19
CA GLY A 78 12.38 2.64 46.22
C GLY A 78 13.46 1.57 46.07
N LEU A 79 13.05 0.32 45.85
CA LEU A 79 13.91 -0.73 45.32
C LEU A 79 13.72 -0.80 43.81
N TYR A 80 14.78 -0.65 43.04
CA TYR A 80 14.79 -0.58 41.59
C TYR A 80 15.28 -1.89 40.96
N LEU A 81 14.49 -2.41 39.98
CA LEU A 81 14.81 -3.61 39.24
C LEU A 81 14.62 -3.38 37.74
N ALA A 82 15.51 -3.93 36.94
CA ALA A 82 15.40 -3.86 35.49
C ALA A 82 14.44 -4.93 34.95
N LEU A 83 13.49 -4.51 34.12
CA LEU A 83 12.75 -5.41 33.25
C LEU A 83 13.67 -5.82 32.10
N ARG A 84 14.17 -7.03 32.13
CA ARG A 84 15.16 -7.49 31.14
C ARG A 84 15.02 -8.96 30.80
N THR A 85 15.47 -9.29 29.59
CA THR A 85 15.74 -10.65 29.14
C THR A 85 17.21 -10.79 28.72
N GLY A 86 17.56 -11.88 28.05
CA GLY A 86 18.86 -12.01 27.38
C GLY A 86 19.05 -11.02 26.23
N GLY A 87 17.96 -10.53 25.64
CA GLY A 87 17.97 -9.60 24.50
C GLY A 87 18.12 -8.13 24.86
N GLY A 88 17.87 -7.74 26.13
CA GLY A 88 18.01 -6.32 26.51
C GLY A 88 17.27 -5.93 27.78
N VAL A 89 17.32 -4.64 28.09
CA VAL A 89 16.54 -4.00 29.16
C VAL A 89 15.42 -3.19 28.51
N PHE A 90 14.19 -3.40 28.97
CA PHE A 90 12.98 -2.75 28.43
C PHE A 90 12.45 -1.62 29.31
N GLY A 91 13.04 -1.47 30.51
CA GLY A 91 12.68 -0.46 31.49
C GLY A 91 13.15 -0.81 32.89
N VAL A 92 12.85 0.06 33.82
CA VAL A 92 13.13 -0.11 35.24
C VAL A 92 11.84 0.09 36.04
N ILE A 93 11.59 -0.77 37.01
CA ILE A 93 10.50 -0.62 37.98
C ILE A 93 11.10 -0.34 39.35
N GLY A 94 10.62 0.72 39.99
CA GLY A 94 10.88 1.05 41.40
C GLY A 94 9.68 0.68 42.26
N ILE A 95 9.92 0.06 43.41
CA ILE A 95 8.89 -0.39 44.36
C ILE A 95 9.15 0.26 45.69
N ASP A 96 8.13 0.87 46.28
CA ASP A 96 8.20 1.52 47.59
C ASP A 96 8.48 0.48 48.70
N LEU A 97 9.56 0.72 49.47
CA LEU A 97 9.95 -0.06 50.65
C LEU A 97 9.95 0.78 51.93
N SER A 98 9.35 1.97 51.95
CA SER A 98 9.39 2.90 53.09
C SER A 98 8.81 2.30 54.36
N GLU A 99 7.77 1.43 54.27
CA GLU A 99 7.10 0.85 55.42
C GLU A 99 7.77 -0.44 55.91
N LYS A 100 8.09 -1.33 55.00
CA LYS A 100 8.70 -2.65 55.34
C LYS A 100 9.47 -3.23 54.14
N PRO A 101 10.54 -4.03 54.39
CA PRO A 101 11.20 -4.75 53.30
C PRO A 101 10.27 -5.77 52.67
N LEU A 102 10.62 -6.27 51.45
CA LEU A 102 9.92 -7.38 50.82
C LEU A 102 10.19 -8.68 51.57
N ASP A 103 9.16 -9.45 51.82
CA ASP A 103 9.33 -10.81 52.29
C ASP A 103 9.73 -11.77 51.12
N ALA A 104 10.05 -13.01 51.45
CA ALA A 104 10.54 -13.99 50.46
C ALA A 104 9.47 -14.33 49.41
N PHE A 105 8.20 -14.32 49.77
CA PHE A 105 7.09 -14.56 48.84
C PHE A 105 6.88 -13.37 47.93
N GLU A 106 6.80 -12.13 48.50
CA GLU A 106 6.68 -10.88 47.74
C GLU A 106 7.82 -10.76 46.73
N ASN A 107 9.06 -11.06 47.12
CA ASN A 107 10.22 -10.99 46.21
C ASN A 107 10.15 -12.05 45.09
N SER A 108 9.66 -13.24 45.38
CA SER A 108 9.47 -14.30 44.36
C SER A 108 8.40 -13.90 43.33
N VAL A 109 7.26 -13.41 43.80
CA VAL A 109 6.17 -12.90 42.93
C VAL A 109 6.65 -11.76 42.07
N LEU A 110 7.36 -10.80 42.63
CA LEU A 110 7.95 -9.67 41.92
C LEU A 110 8.83 -10.15 40.76
N LEU A 111 9.81 -11.03 41.05
CA LEU A 111 10.74 -11.50 40.01
C LEU A 111 10.04 -12.31 38.92
N SER A 112 9.00 -13.10 39.29
CA SER A 112 8.22 -13.86 38.31
C SER A 112 7.47 -12.91 37.34
N ILE A 113 6.74 -11.93 37.87
CA ILE A 113 5.95 -11.01 37.06
C ILE A 113 6.86 -10.10 36.20
N LEU A 114 8.00 -9.64 36.75
CA LEU A 114 8.99 -8.88 35.97
C LEU A 114 9.54 -9.74 34.80
N GLY A 115 9.81 -11.00 35.04
CA GLY A 115 10.27 -11.94 34.02
C GLY A 115 9.24 -12.16 32.92
N GLU A 116 7.97 -12.37 33.29
CA GLU A 116 6.86 -12.52 32.35
C GLU A 116 6.63 -11.25 31.53
N GLY A 117 6.63 -10.09 32.18
CA GLY A 117 6.48 -8.79 31.50
C GLY A 117 7.62 -8.53 30.51
N ALA A 118 8.87 -8.77 30.92
CA ALA A 118 10.03 -8.62 30.05
C ALA A 118 9.96 -9.56 28.83
N LEU A 119 9.56 -10.83 29.04
CA LEU A 119 9.40 -11.80 27.97
C LEU A 119 8.26 -11.41 27.00
N ALA A 120 7.16 -10.88 27.52
CA ALA A 120 6.04 -10.42 26.71
C ALA A 120 6.44 -9.24 25.80
N ILE A 121 7.25 -8.30 26.31
CA ILE A 121 7.76 -7.19 25.52
C ILE A 121 8.73 -7.69 24.43
N GLU A 122 9.66 -8.58 24.78
CA GLU A 122 10.60 -9.16 23.81
C GLU A 122 9.87 -9.91 22.69
N ASN A 123 8.88 -10.73 23.04
CA ASN A 123 8.08 -11.46 22.06
C ASN A 123 7.31 -10.50 21.12
N ARG A 124 6.76 -9.41 21.66
CA ARG A 124 6.08 -8.39 20.85
C ARG A 124 7.02 -7.69 19.89
N ARG A 125 8.23 -7.30 20.38
CA ARG A 125 9.27 -6.67 19.55
C ARG A 125 9.71 -7.60 18.41
N ASN A 126 10.03 -8.86 18.74
CA ASN A 126 10.43 -9.87 17.77
C ASN A 126 9.32 -10.16 16.73
N ALA A 127 8.05 -10.14 17.14
CA ALA A 127 6.93 -10.34 16.22
C ALA A 127 6.82 -9.18 15.21
N LEU A 128 6.93 -7.94 15.68
CA LEU A 128 6.91 -6.75 14.81
C LEU A 128 8.09 -6.71 13.84
N GLU A 129 9.30 -7.02 14.32
CA GLU A 129 10.48 -7.09 13.46
C GLU A 129 10.35 -8.16 12.37
N LYS A 130 9.82 -9.34 12.71
CA LYS A 130 9.56 -10.41 11.73
C LYS A 130 8.50 -10.00 10.70
N GLU A 131 7.45 -9.32 11.13
CA GLU A 131 6.41 -8.83 10.22
C GLU A 131 6.97 -7.79 9.25
N GLN A 132 7.75 -6.83 9.74
CA GLN A 132 8.42 -5.83 8.90
C GLN A 132 9.40 -6.46 7.90
N ALA A 133 10.23 -7.40 8.38
CA ALA A 133 11.16 -8.13 7.52
C ALA A 133 10.44 -8.96 6.44
N ALA A 134 9.32 -9.60 6.78
CA ALA A 134 8.51 -10.36 5.83
C ALA A 134 7.86 -9.45 4.77
N LEU A 135 7.36 -8.28 5.16
CA LEU A 135 6.83 -7.28 4.23
C LEU A 135 7.91 -6.75 3.28
N GLN A 136 9.09 -6.47 3.81
CA GLN A 136 10.22 -6.00 3.00
C GLN A 136 10.68 -7.07 2.00
N ALA A 137 10.85 -8.32 2.45
CA ALA A 137 11.21 -9.44 1.59
C ALA A 137 10.19 -9.67 0.47
N ARG A 138 8.89 -9.57 0.79
CA ARG A 138 7.82 -9.68 -0.20
C ARG A 138 7.86 -8.57 -1.25
N ASN A 139 8.14 -7.34 -0.82
CA ASN A 139 8.29 -6.21 -1.74
C ASN A 139 9.50 -6.37 -2.66
N GLU A 140 10.63 -6.86 -2.14
CA GLU A 140 11.82 -7.15 -2.93
C GLU A 140 11.57 -8.28 -3.95
N GLU A 141 10.87 -9.34 -3.54
CA GLU A 141 10.49 -10.44 -4.44
C GLU A 141 9.56 -9.94 -5.57
N LEU A 142 8.56 -9.13 -5.24
CA LEU A 142 7.68 -8.50 -6.23
C LEU A 142 8.49 -7.66 -7.22
N ARG A 143 9.41 -6.81 -6.75
CA ARG A 143 10.29 -6.00 -7.62
C ARG A 143 11.16 -6.85 -8.52
N ALA A 144 11.75 -7.93 -8.01
CA ALA A 144 12.57 -8.85 -8.80
C ALA A 144 11.75 -9.56 -9.90
N ASN A 145 10.56 -10.04 -9.56
CA ASN A 145 9.64 -10.65 -10.52
C ASN A 145 9.19 -9.65 -11.59
N LEU A 146 8.91 -8.39 -11.19
CA LEU A 146 8.63 -7.26 -12.07
C LEU A 146 9.70 -7.09 -13.13
N LEU A 147 10.97 -6.91 -12.71
CA LEU A 147 12.08 -6.68 -13.60
C LEU A 147 12.31 -7.88 -14.56
N ARG A 148 12.08 -9.10 -14.09
CA ARG A 148 12.20 -10.31 -14.93
C ARG A 148 11.13 -10.33 -16.02
N THR A 149 9.85 -10.09 -15.67
CA THR A 149 8.73 -10.08 -16.61
C THR A 149 8.90 -8.97 -17.64
N ILE A 150 9.20 -7.74 -17.20
CA ILE A 150 9.46 -6.60 -18.08
C ILE A 150 10.60 -6.89 -19.03
N SER A 151 11.72 -7.46 -18.54
CA SER A 151 12.88 -7.78 -19.39
C SER A 151 12.56 -8.81 -20.46
N HIS A 152 11.75 -9.82 -20.12
CA HIS A 152 11.29 -10.82 -21.08
C HIS A 152 10.39 -10.20 -22.15
N ASP A 153 9.42 -9.39 -21.71
CA ASP A 153 8.40 -8.83 -22.60
C ASP A 153 8.93 -7.68 -23.47
N LEU A 154 9.96 -6.95 -23.01
CA LEU A 154 10.71 -6.01 -23.85
C LEU A 154 11.55 -6.73 -24.92
N ARG A 155 12.14 -7.87 -24.59
CA ARG A 155 13.03 -8.60 -25.49
C ARG A 155 12.30 -9.11 -26.75
N THR A 156 11.07 -9.58 -26.59
CA THR A 156 10.30 -10.19 -27.70
C THR A 156 10.05 -9.20 -28.84
N PRO A 157 9.44 -8.00 -28.62
CA PRO A 157 9.23 -7.02 -29.69
C PRO A 157 10.54 -6.44 -30.22
N LEU A 158 11.55 -6.23 -29.35
CA LEU A 158 12.87 -5.77 -29.81
C LEU A 158 13.52 -6.78 -30.75
N THR A 159 13.38 -8.08 -30.48
CA THR A 159 13.90 -9.13 -31.37
C THR A 159 13.12 -9.16 -32.69
N SER A 160 11.79 -8.97 -32.65
CA SER A 160 10.93 -8.88 -33.83
C SER A 160 11.31 -7.66 -34.69
N ILE A 161 11.42 -6.48 -34.10
CA ILE A 161 11.84 -5.24 -34.78
C ILE A 161 13.21 -5.44 -35.44
N SER A 162 14.18 -5.97 -34.67
CA SER A 162 15.56 -6.20 -35.18
C SER A 162 15.59 -7.22 -36.31
N GLY A 163 14.83 -8.33 -36.20
CA GLY A 163 14.73 -9.35 -37.24
C GLY A 163 14.06 -8.83 -38.51
N ASN A 164 12.95 -8.11 -38.37
CA ASN A 164 12.21 -7.49 -39.48
C ASN A 164 13.07 -6.42 -40.18
N ALA A 165 13.75 -5.56 -39.42
CA ALA A 165 14.66 -4.56 -39.97
C ALA A 165 15.84 -5.20 -40.71
N SER A 166 16.45 -6.28 -40.15
CA SER A 166 17.53 -7.05 -40.80
C SER A 166 17.04 -7.68 -42.09
N ASN A 167 15.83 -8.22 -42.13
CA ASN A 167 15.23 -8.80 -43.34
C ASN A 167 15.03 -7.72 -44.43
N LEU A 168 14.51 -6.52 -44.06
CA LEU A 168 14.40 -5.41 -45.00
C LEU A 168 15.74 -4.95 -45.55
N LEU A 169 16.79 -4.92 -44.72
CA LEU A 169 18.15 -4.53 -45.16
C LEU A 169 18.78 -5.54 -46.10
N SER A 170 18.55 -6.85 -45.84
CA SER A 170 19.19 -7.93 -46.62
C SER A 170 18.44 -8.29 -47.89
N ASN A 171 17.11 -8.22 -47.86
CA ASN A 171 16.24 -8.73 -48.92
C ASN A 171 15.24 -7.71 -49.47
N GLY A 172 15.29 -6.43 -49.04
CA GLY A 172 14.28 -5.42 -49.30
C GLY A 172 14.01 -5.15 -50.79
N GLU A 173 15.01 -5.36 -51.66
CA GLU A 173 14.84 -5.19 -53.12
C GLU A 173 14.13 -6.40 -53.77
N THR A 174 14.17 -7.56 -53.15
CA THR A 174 13.58 -8.81 -53.68
C THR A 174 12.15 -9.06 -53.14
N LEU A 175 11.78 -8.36 -52.08
CA LEU A 175 10.45 -8.47 -51.48
C LEU A 175 9.39 -7.73 -52.32
N ASP A 176 8.21 -8.36 -52.47
CA ASP A 176 7.05 -7.66 -53.02
C ASP A 176 6.61 -6.50 -52.09
N THR A 177 5.85 -5.56 -52.69
CA THR A 177 5.41 -4.35 -51.98
C THR A 177 4.51 -4.66 -50.78
N GLU A 178 3.68 -5.70 -50.88
CA GLU A 178 2.74 -6.09 -49.82
C GLU A 178 3.51 -6.65 -48.61
N THR A 179 4.43 -7.59 -48.84
CA THR A 179 5.29 -8.15 -47.79
C THR A 179 6.17 -7.07 -47.11
N ARG A 180 6.75 -6.16 -47.90
CA ARG A 180 7.54 -5.04 -47.38
C ARG A 180 6.71 -4.13 -46.51
N ASN A 181 5.51 -3.74 -46.96
CA ASN A 181 4.61 -2.91 -46.18
C ASN A 181 4.18 -3.60 -44.88
N LYS A 182 3.88 -4.89 -44.94
CA LYS A 182 3.56 -5.68 -43.76
C LYS A 182 4.68 -5.67 -42.72
N ILE A 183 5.93 -5.92 -43.16
CA ILE A 183 7.10 -5.88 -42.26
C ILE A 183 7.29 -4.49 -41.64
N CYS A 184 7.10 -3.41 -42.41
CA CYS A 184 7.17 -2.04 -41.89
C CYS A 184 6.07 -1.78 -40.84
N THR A 185 4.85 -2.26 -41.10
CA THR A 185 3.73 -2.16 -40.14
C THR A 185 4.02 -2.94 -38.87
N ASP A 186 4.55 -4.17 -38.96
CA ASP A 186 4.92 -5.00 -37.81
C ASP A 186 5.99 -4.30 -36.94
N ILE A 187 7.01 -3.67 -37.58
CA ILE A 187 8.02 -2.87 -36.86
C ILE A 187 7.40 -1.68 -36.14
N PHE A 188 6.50 -0.97 -36.82
CA PHE A 188 5.83 0.22 -36.27
C PHE A 188 4.93 -0.18 -35.10
N ASP A 189 4.13 -1.22 -35.23
CA ASP A 189 3.23 -1.71 -34.18
C ASP A 189 4.02 -2.19 -32.95
N ASP A 190 5.11 -2.95 -33.13
CA ASP A 190 5.99 -3.39 -32.05
C ASP A 190 6.66 -2.20 -31.33
N ALA A 191 7.07 -1.15 -32.07
CA ALA A 191 7.65 0.05 -31.49
C ALA A 191 6.62 0.87 -30.69
N GLN A 192 5.40 1.04 -31.20
CA GLN A 192 4.30 1.73 -30.51
C GLN A 192 3.94 1.01 -29.21
N TRP A 193 3.87 -0.33 -29.27
CA TRP A 193 3.64 -1.14 -28.08
C TRP A 193 4.71 -0.96 -27.00
N LEU A 194 5.99 -0.90 -27.40
CA LEU A 194 7.11 -0.63 -26.48
C LEU A 194 7.02 0.75 -25.83
N ILE A 195 6.63 1.78 -26.59
CA ILE A 195 6.43 3.14 -26.06
C ILE A 195 5.34 3.11 -24.98
N GLY A 196 4.18 2.54 -25.28
CA GLY A 196 3.07 2.44 -24.33
C GLY A 196 3.46 1.64 -23.06
N LEU A 197 4.29 0.59 -23.21
CA LEU A 197 4.80 -0.16 -22.08
C LEU A 197 5.67 0.68 -21.15
N VAL A 198 6.62 1.43 -21.72
CA VAL A 198 7.52 2.31 -20.95
C VAL A 198 6.74 3.42 -20.26
N GLU A 199 5.77 4.03 -20.93
CA GLU A 199 4.91 5.07 -20.35
C GLU A 199 4.07 4.56 -19.19
N ASN A 200 3.48 3.36 -19.32
CA ASN A 200 2.73 2.72 -18.25
C ASN A 200 3.63 2.41 -17.04
N LEU A 201 4.85 1.90 -17.26
CA LEU A 201 5.80 1.61 -16.21
C LEU A 201 6.24 2.87 -15.46
N LEU A 202 6.57 3.95 -16.19
CA LEU A 202 6.93 5.23 -15.60
C LEU A 202 5.77 5.85 -14.81
N SER A 203 4.54 5.67 -15.26
CA SER A 203 3.36 6.14 -14.54
C SER A 203 3.16 5.39 -13.23
N ILE A 204 3.31 4.05 -13.22
CA ILE A 204 3.22 3.23 -12.01
C ILE A 204 4.30 3.61 -10.99
N THR A 205 5.56 3.74 -11.42
CA THR A 205 6.67 4.09 -10.51
C THR A 205 6.49 5.47 -9.87
N ARG A 206 5.97 6.45 -10.62
CA ARG A 206 5.67 7.79 -10.08
C ARG A 206 4.55 7.77 -9.04
N ILE A 207 3.55 6.88 -9.21
CA ILE A 207 2.45 6.71 -8.26
C ILE A 207 2.96 6.05 -6.97
N GLU A 208 3.74 4.97 -7.07
CA GLU A 208 4.29 4.25 -5.91
C GLU A 208 5.21 5.14 -5.05
N ASP A 209 6.01 5.99 -5.68
CA ASP A 209 6.90 6.93 -4.99
C ASP A 209 6.15 8.11 -4.32
N GLY A 210 4.83 8.23 -4.49
CA GLY A 210 4.06 9.39 -4.01
C GLY A 210 4.45 10.71 -4.68
N ARG A 211 5.18 10.65 -5.80
CA ARG A 211 5.72 11.82 -6.53
C ARG A 211 4.86 12.25 -7.71
N MET A 212 3.63 11.82 -7.77
CA MET A 212 2.73 12.21 -8.84
C MET A 212 2.32 13.67 -8.66
N ASN A 213 2.98 14.57 -9.38
CA ASN A 213 2.53 15.96 -9.49
C ASN A 213 1.30 16.01 -10.41
N LEU A 214 0.11 15.87 -9.82
CA LEU A 214 -1.15 15.98 -10.54
C LEU A 214 -1.38 17.44 -10.97
N GLN A 215 -1.68 17.65 -12.24
CA GLN A 215 -2.14 18.94 -12.78
C GLN A 215 -3.67 18.98 -12.73
N ILE A 216 -4.19 19.14 -11.53
CA ILE A 216 -5.65 19.14 -11.30
C ILE A 216 -6.25 20.46 -11.78
N SER A 217 -7.26 20.35 -12.65
CA SER A 217 -8.06 21.46 -13.15
C SER A 217 -9.51 21.01 -13.39
N PRO A 218 -10.49 21.94 -13.36
CA PRO A 218 -11.87 21.62 -13.69
C PRO A 218 -11.98 21.14 -15.14
N GLN A 219 -12.59 19.98 -15.36
CA GLN A 219 -12.74 19.35 -16.66
C GLN A 219 -14.15 18.80 -16.86
N LEU A 220 -14.65 18.87 -18.09
CA LEU A 220 -15.90 18.24 -18.49
C LEU A 220 -15.65 16.77 -18.86
N MET A 221 -16.39 15.86 -18.25
CA MET A 221 -16.17 14.42 -18.42
C MET A 221 -16.52 13.95 -19.82
N ASP A 222 -17.57 14.47 -20.41
CA ASP A 222 -18.02 14.17 -21.78
C ASP A 222 -16.94 14.57 -22.82
N GLU A 223 -16.38 15.78 -22.72
CA GLU A 223 -15.29 16.24 -23.59
C GLU A 223 -14.04 15.34 -23.47
N MET A 224 -13.67 14.96 -22.21
CA MET A 224 -12.53 14.05 -21.99
C MET A 224 -12.76 12.66 -22.57
N ILE A 225 -13.99 12.14 -22.52
CA ILE A 225 -14.34 10.83 -23.10
C ILE A 225 -14.24 10.91 -24.64
N GLU A 226 -14.81 11.94 -25.26
CA GLU A 226 -14.75 12.13 -26.72
C GLU A 226 -13.28 12.24 -27.19
N GLU A 227 -12.47 13.05 -26.53
CA GLU A 227 -11.04 13.18 -26.84
C GLU A 227 -10.28 11.87 -26.66
N ALA A 228 -10.56 11.11 -25.57
CA ALA A 228 -9.96 9.81 -25.35
C ALA A 228 -10.30 8.82 -26.48
N LEU A 229 -11.52 8.86 -27.01
CA LEU A 229 -11.95 7.98 -28.11
C LEU A 229 -11.20 8.24 -29.41
N HIS A 230 -10.71 9.46 -29.63
CA HIS A 230 -9.83 9.76 -30.79
C HIS A 230 -8.46 9.07 -30.67
N HIS A 231 -8.03 8.70 -29.47
CA HIS A 231 -6.78 7.99 -29.21
C HIS A 231 -6.92 6.46 -29.15
N VAL A 232 -8.14 5.94 -29.20
CA VAL A 232 -8.39 4.50 -29.20
C VAL A 232 -7.89 3.87 -30.51
N ASN A 233 -7.31 2.68 -30.39
CA ASN A 233 -6.63 1.96 -31.47
C ASN A 233 -7.54 1.79 -32.72
N ARG A 234 -6.93 1.89 -33.93
CA ARG A 234 -7.61 1.73 -35.23
C ARG A 234 -8.38 0.41 -35.43
N LYS A 235 -8.08 -0.63 -34.65
CA LYS A 235 -8.86 -1.88 -34.59
C LYS A 235 -10.28 -1.69 -34.05
N SER A 236 -10.60 -0.52 -33.50
CA SER A 236 -11.96 -0.16 -33.09
C SER A 236 -12.98 -0.20 -34.24
N CYS A 237 -12.53 -0.09 -35.50
CA CYS A 237 -13.41 -0.19 -36.68
C CYS A 237 -14.13 -1.56 -36.79
N GLU A 238 -13.65 -2.59 -36.08
CA GLU A 238 -14.26 -3.93 -36.03
C GLU A 238 -15.33 -4.04 -34.93
N HIS A 239 -15.52 -3.01 -34.10
CA HIS A 239 -16.47 -2.96 -33.00
C HIS A 239 -17.39 -1.73 -33.14
N THR A 240 -18.57 -1.81 -32.54
CA THR A 240 -19.51 -0.69 -32.47
C THR A 240 -19.32 0.01 -31.12
N ILE A 241 -18.75 1.20 -31.12
CA ILE A 241 -18.56 2.01 -29.91
C ILE A 241 -19.67 3.07 -29.87
N THR A 242 -20.40 3.13 -28.76
CA THR A 242 -21.48 4.10 -28.54
C THR A 242 -21.25 4.87 -27.25
N THR A 243 -21.59 6.15 -27.24
CA THR A 243 -21.54 7.01 -26.07
C THR A 243 -22.95 7.40 -25.63
N GLN A 244 -23.17 7.48 -24.33
CA GLN A 244 -24.44 7.91 -23.74
C GLN A 244 -24.15 8.81 -22.55
N TYR A 245 -24.52 10.07 -22.66
CA TYR A 245 -24.38 11.08 -21.61
C TYR A 245 -25.74 11.50 -21.08
N GLY A 246 -25.80 11.84 -19.78
CA GLY A 246 -26.99 12.51 -19.22
C GLY A 246 -27.05 13.98 -19.66
N ASP A 247 -28.21 14.60 -19.44
CA ASP A 247 -28.41 16.02 -19.77
C ASP A 247 -27.71 17.00 -18.78
N GLU A 248 -27.01 16.45 -17.78
CA GLU A 248 -26.35 17.24 -16.73
C GLU A 248 -24.88 17.50 -17.06
N ILE A 249 -24.38 18.68 -16.66
CA ILE A 249 -22.97 19.03 -16.76
C ILE A 249 -22.17 18.17 -15.78
N LEU A 250 -21.27 17.35 -16.28
CA LEU A 250 -20.43 16.42 -15.51
C LEU A 250 -19.04 17.03 -15.30
N LEU A 251 -18.91 17.93 -14.30
CA LEU A 251 -17.65 18.60 -14.00
C LEU A 251 -16.87 17.87 -12.90
N VAL A 252 -15.58 17.64 -13.11
CA VAL A 252 -14.66 16.99 -12.15
C VAL A 252 -13.34 17.79 -12.07
N ASN A 253 -12.69 17.75 -10.90
CA ASN A 253 -11.35 18.32 -10.70
C ASN A 253 -10.30 17.24 -10.85
N VAL A 254 -9.65 17.16 -12.00
CA VAL A 254 -8.74 16.08 -12.35
C VAL A 254 -7.57 16.53 -13.25
N ASP A 255 -6.56 15.67 -13.35
CA ASP A 255 -5.58 15.73 -14.44
C ASP A 255 -6.19 15.07 -15.69
N ALA A 256 -6.61 15.88 -16.66
CA ALA A 256 -7.31 15.43 -17.86
C ALA A 256 -6.54 14.31 -18.59
N ARG A 257 -5.23 14.46 -18.75
CA ARG A 257 -4.38 13.50 -19.46
C ARG A 257 -4.42 12.12 -18.83
N LEU A 258 -4.41 12.06 -17.50
CA LEU A 258 -4.43 10.79 -16.76
C LEU A 258 -5.81 10.13 -16.80
N ILE A 259 -6.89 10.92 -16.71
CA ILE A 259 -8.25 10.39 -16.82
C ILE A 259 -8.54 9.92 -18.24
N MET A 260 -8.11 10.64 -19.27
CA MET A 260 -8.18 10.17 -20.65
C MET A 260 -7.45 8.82 -20.82
N GLN A 261 -6.27 8.65 -20.20
CA GLN A 261 -5.54 7.38 -20.22
C GLN A 261 -6.34 6.24 -19.56
N VAL A 262 -7.10 6.53 -18.47
CA VAL A 262 -8.02 5.54 -17.88
C VAL A 262 -9.08 5.13 -18.87
N VAL A 263 -9.75 6.08 -19.53
CA VAL A 263 -10.79 5.81 -20.51
C VAL A 263 -10.23 4.97 -21.68
N VAL A 264 -9.11 5.38 -22.27
CA VAL A 264 -8.44 4.64 -23.36
C VAL A 264 -8.13 3.21 -22.92
N ASN A 265 -7.52 3.02 -21.73
CA ASN A 265 -7.18 1.68 -21.24
C ASN A 265 -8.42 0.78 -21.06
N LEU A 266 -9.54 1.33 -20.57
CA LEU A 266 -10.76 0.54 -20.38
C LEU A 266 -11.41 0.18 -21.72
N VAL A 267 -11.44 1.10 -22.68
CA VAL A 267 -11.98 0.87 -24.02
C VAL A 267 -11.09 -0.11 -24.81
N ASP A 268 -9.78 0.04 -24.78
CA ASP A 268 -8.84 -0.89 -25.41
C ASP A 268 -8.94 -2.30 -24.82
N ASN A 269 -9.17 -2.43 -23.50
CA ASN A 269 -9.45 -3.71 -22.88
C ASN A 269 -10.77 -4.32 -23.43
N ALA A 270 -11.83 -3.54 -23.55
CA ALA A 270 -13.09 -4.01 -24.12
C ALA A 270 -12.90 -4.49 -25.57
N ILE A 271 -12.22 -3.73 -26.42
CA ILE A 271 -11.89 -4.13 -27.82
C ILE A 271 -11.09 -5.42 -27.85
N LYS A 272 -10.09 -5.54 -26.97
CA LYS A 272 -9.14 -6.66 -26.96
C LYS A 272 -9.75 -7.98 -26.52
N TYR A 273 -10.65 -7.94 -25.53
CA TYR A 273 -11.19 -9.14 -24.89
C TYR A 273 -12.58 -9.52 -25.38
N THR A 274 -13.11 -8.82 -26.39
CA THR A 274 -14.39 -9.15 -27.01
C THR A 274 -14.20 -9.58 -28.46
N PRO A 275 -15.10 -10.44 -29.00
CA PRO A 275 -15.06 -10.81 -30.39
C PRO A 275 -15.31 -9.62 -31.33
N VAL A 276 -14.81 -9.73 -32.56
CA VAL A 276 -15.12 -8.77 -33.64
C VAL A 276 -16.66 -8.64 -33.81
N GLY A 277 -17.13 -7.41 -33.96
CA GLY A 277 -18.57 -7.10 -34.07
C GLY A 277 -19.25 -6.87 -32.72
N SER A 278 -18.50 -6.93 -31.59
CA SER A 278 -19.08 -6.63 -30.29
C SER A 278 -19.43 -5.14 -30.14
N VAL A 279 -20.37 -4.88 -29.23
CA VAL A 279 -20.81 -3.51 -28.86
C VAL A 279 -20.15 -3.11 -27.58
N ILE A 280 -19.53 -1.94 -27.59
CA ILE A 280 -18.92 -1.30 -26.41
C ILE A 280 -19.68 0.00 -26.16
N GLN A 281 -20.31 0.10 -25.01
CA GLN A 281 -21.07 1.28 -24.60
C GLN A 281 -20.33 2.03 -23.50
N ILE A 282 -20.14 3.33 -23.70
CA ILE A 282 -19.55 4.22 -22.69
C ILE A 282 -20.69 5.12 -22.21
N SER A 283 -20.94 5.13 -20.91
CA SER A 283 -21.93 6.02 -20.31
C SER A 283 -21.31 6.85 -19.18
N ALA A 284 -21.73 8.12 -19.09
CA ALA A 284 -21.35 8.99 -17.99
C ALA A 284 -22.58 9.66 -17.40
N TYR A 285 -22.68 9.64 -16.07
CA TYR A 285 -23.81 10.18 -15.35
C TYR A 285 -23.43 10.60 -13.93
N ARG A 286 -24.29 11.41 -13.31
CA ARG A 286 -24.14 11.82 -11.91
C ARG A 286 -24.85 10.83 -10.98
N LYS A 287 -24.16 10.48 -9.89
CA LYS A 287 -24.72 9.69 -8.79
C LYS A 287 -24.09 10.09 -7.47
N ASP A 288 -24.91 10.40 -6.46
CA ASP A 288 -24.47 10.67 -5.07
C ASP A 288 -23.24 11.59 -4.94
N HIS A 289 -23.28 12.77 -5.58
CA HIS A 289 -22.17 13.75 -5.66
C HIS A 289 -20.89 13.24 -6.33
N GLN A 290 -21.00 12.19 -7.13
CA GLN A 290 -19.91 11.66 -7.94
C GLN A 290 -20.29 11.65 -9.41
N VAL A 291 -19.32 11.83 -10.27
CA VAL A 291 -19.42 11.54 -11.70
C VAL A 291 -18.98 10.09 -11.90
N VAL A 292 -19.89 9.28 -12.42
CA VAL A 292 -19.67 7.85 -12.72
C VAL A 292 -19.54 7.67 -14.21
N VAL A 293 -18.50 6.95 -14.62
CA VAL A 293 -18.28 6.54 -16.01
C VAL A 293 -18.26 5.03 -16.07
N GLU A 294 -19.03 4.45 -16.98
CA GLU A 294 -19.09 3.01 -17.22
C GLU A 294 -18.67 2.68 -18.65
N VAL A 295 -17.81 1.69 -18.77
CA VAL A 295 -17.46 1.07 -20.05
C VAL A 295 -18.01 -0.34 -20.01
N ALA A 296 -19.08 -0.59 -20.78
CA ALA A 296 -19.80 -1.86 -20.85
C ALA A 296 -19.51 -2.55 -22.17
N ASP A 297 -19.17 -3.82 -22.13
CA ASP A 297 -19.02 -4.69 -23.29
C ASP A 297 -20.07 -5.81 -23.29
N ASN A 298 -20.32 -6.39 -24.44
CA ASN A 298 -21.20 -7.57 -24.60
C ASN A 298 -20.40 -8.86 -24.90
N GLY A 299 -19.15 -8.91 -24.42
CA GLY A 299 -18.23 -10.03 -24.60
C GLY A 299 -18.54 -11.26 -23.74
N PRO A 300 -17.53 -12.14 -23.54
CA PRO A 300 -17.71 -13.38 -22.76
C PRO A 300 -17.81 -13.16 -21.24
N GLY A 301 -17.53 -11.94 -20.75
CA GLY A 301 -17.48 -11.62 -19.32
C GLY A 301 -16.22 -12.15 -18.63
N ILE A 302 -16.11 -11.88 -17.32
CA ILE A 302 -14.96 -12.25 -16.48
C ILE A 302 -15.44 -13.20 -15.38
N PRO A 303 -14.85 -14.40 -15.23
CA PRO A 303 -15.22 -15.36 -14.20
C PRO A 303 -15.04 -14.76 -12.79
N ASP A 304 -15.93 -15.07 -11.84
CA ASP A 304 -15.92 -14.50 -10.49
C ASP A 304 -14.57 -14.64 -9.78
N ARG A 305 -13.90 -15.81 -9.95
CA ARG A 305 -12.56 -16.05 -9.39
C ARG A 305 -11.48 -15.12 -9.91
N ALA A 306 -11.68 -14.53 -11.09
CA ALA A 306 -10.73 -13.65 -11.75
C ALA A 306 -11.00 -12.16 -11.45
N LYS A 307 -12.23 -11.78 -11.05
CA LYS A 307 -12.63 -10.37 -10.86
C LYS A 307 -11.77 -9.60 -9.85
N ALA A 308 -11.33 -10.25 -8.79
CA ALA A 308 -10.42 -9.61 -7.83
C ALA A 308 -8.99 -9.48 -8.39
N GLN A 309 -8.56 -10.46 -9.17
CA GLN A 309 -7.20 -10.57 -9.68
C GLN A 309 -6.93 -9.68 -10.89
N VAL A 310 -7.95 -9.29 -11.68
CA VAL A 310 -7.76 -8.43 -12.88
C VAL A 310 -7.16 -7.05 -12.54
N PHE A 311 -7.24 -6.63 -11.28
CA PHE A 311 -6.64 -5.39 -10.79
C PHE A 311 -5.24 -5.60 -10.19
N GLU A 312 -4.75 -6.84 -10.13
CA GLU A 312 -3.39 -7.15 -9.69
C GLU A 312 -2.40 -6.91 -10.84
N MET A 313 -1.20 -6.41 -10.52
CA MET A 313 -0.15 -6.21 -11.53
C MET A 313 0.22 -7.53 -12.20
N PHE A 314 0.38 -7.51 -13.52
CA PHE A 314 0.77 -8.66 -14.36
C PHE A 314 -0.24 -9.80 -14.45
N TYR A 315 -1.44 -9.60 -13.93
CA TYR A 315 -2.49 -10.57 -14.17
C TYR A 315 -2.97 -10.49 -15.62
N THR A 316 -2.80 -11.57 -16.34
CA THR A 316 -3.35 -11.78 -17.70
C THR A 316 -4.30 -12.96 -17.65
N GLY A 317 -5.59 -12.73 -17.93
CA GLY A 317 -6.58 -13.79 -17.94
C GLY A 317 -6.23 -14.86 -18.99
N GLN A 318 -6.47 -16.14 -18.68
CA GLN A 318 -6.35 -17.25 -19.64
C GLN A 318 -7.53 -17.22 -20.62
N SER A 319 -7.56 -16.28 -21.55
CA SER A 319 -8.56 -16.22 -22.61
C SER A 319 -7.93 -16.66 -23.94
N ARG A 320 -8.58 -17.57 -24.68
CA ARG A 320 -8.14 -17.97 -26.04
C ARG A 320 -8.11 -16.80 -27.03
N ILE A 321 -8.82 -15.71 -26.73
CA ILE A 321 -8.85 -14.48 -27.54
C ILE A 321 -7.60 -13.64 -27.24
N ALA A 322 -7.09 -13.67 -25.98
CA ALA A 322 -5.92 -12.90 -25.57
C ALA A 322 -4.58 -13.43 -26.11
N ASP A 323 -4.51 -14.69 -26.54
CA ASP A 323 -3.26 -15.28 -27.08
C ASP A 323 -2.75 -14.59 -28.36
N SER A 324 -3.61 -13.83 -29.05
CA SER A 324 -3.25 -13.04 -30.25
C SER A 324 -2.78 -11.62 -29.94
N HIS A 325 -2.96 -11.12 -28.69
CA HIS A 325 -2.64 -9.74 -28.28
C HIS A 325 -1.74 -9.70 -27.05
N ARG A 326 -0.55 -9.19 -27.21
CA ARG A 326 0.42 -8.97 -26.12
C ARG A 326 -0.19 -8.05 -25.05
N SER A 327 -0.26 -8.50 -23.79
CA SER A 327 -0.80 -7.74 -22.67
C SER A 327 0.01 -8.04 -21.43
N LEU A 328 0.55 -6.98 -20.82
CA LEU A 328 1.37 -7.08 -19.60
C LEU A 328 0.55 -7.11 -18.30
N GLY A 329 -0.77 -6.96 -18.37
CA GLY A 329 -1.59 -6.85 -17.17
C GLY A 329 -1.28 -5.60 -16.33
N LEU A 330 -0.84 -4.50 -16.97
CA LEU A 330 -0.53 -3.24 -16.30
C LEU A 330 -1.64 -2.19 -16.43
N GLY A 331 -2.52 -2.30 -17.42
CA GLY A 331 -3.53 -1.28 -17.73
C GLY A 331 -4.53 -1.07 -16.59
N LEU A 332 -5.17 -2.12 -16.08
CA LEU A 332 -6.16 -2.01 -14.99
C LEU A 332 -5.56 -1.60 -13.64
N PRO A 333 -4.40 -2.14 -13.21
CA PRO A 333 -3.68 -1.60 -12.04
C PRO A 333 -3.36 -0.12 -12.16
N LEU A 334 -2.92 0.34 -13.33
CA LEU A 334 -2.65 1.76 -13.59
C LEU A 334 -3.93 2.60 -13.51
N CYS A 335 -5.03 2.15 -14.11
CA CYS A 335 -6.32 2.82 -13.98
C CYS A 335 -6.74 2.98 -12.52
N ARG A 336 -6.63 1.91 -11.72
CA ARG A 336 -6.94 1.94 -10.30
C ARG A 336 -6.07 2.92 -9.54
N ALA A 337 -4.78 2.95 -9.82
CA ALA A 337 -3.82 3.84 -9.17
C ALA A 337 -4.09 5.32 -9.52
N ILE A 338 -4.34 5.63 -10.81
CA ILE A 338 -4.72 6.98 -11.26
C ILE A 338 -6.00 7.44 -10.56
N LEU A 339 -7.05 6.62 -10.57
CA LEU A 339 -8.33 6.97 -9.96
C LEU A 339 -8.20 7.17 -8.45
N THR A 340 -7.44 6.31 -7.75
CA THR A 340 -7.16 6.46 -6.31
C THR A 340 -6.45 7.79 -6.02
N ALA A 341 -5.48 8.19 -6.85
CA ALA A 341 -4.77 9.47 -6.71
C ALA A 341 -5.71 10.69 -6.90
N HIS A 342 -6.83 10.52 -7.60
CA HIS A 342 -7.88 11.54 -7.78
C HIS A 342 -9.04 11.42 -6.78
N GLY A 343 -8.91 10.57 -5.74
CA GLY A 343 -9.97 10.33 -4.76
C GLY A 343 -11.16 9.51 -5.32
N GLY A 344 -10.98 8.84 -6.45
CA GLY A 344 -11.96 8.02 -7.12
C GLY A 344 -11.83 6.53 -6.83
N THR A 345 -12.73 5.75 -7.43
CA THR A 345 -12.78 4.29 -7.31
C THR A 345 -12.97 3.62 -8.67
N LEU A 346 -12.50 2.37 -8.80
CA LEU A 346 -12.69 1.53 -9.98
C LEU A 346 -13.31 0.21 -9.56
N THR A 347 -14.40 -0.18 -10.20
CA THR A 347 -15.16 -1.41 -9.92
C THR A 347 -15.44 -2.20 -11.18
N LEU A 348 -15.74 -3.49 -11.02
CA LEU A 348 -16.09 -4.42 -12.10
C LEU A 348 -17.35 -5.18 -11.73
N ARG A 349 -18.31 -5.24 -12.65
CA ARG A 349 -19.52 -6.06 -12.53
C ARG A 349 -19.83 -6.77 -13.85
N ASP A 350 -20.71 -7.78 -13.80
CA ASP A 350 -21.20 -8.45 -15.00
C ASP A 350 -22.15 -7.53 -15.76
N ASN A 351 -22.11 -7.62 -17.08
CA ASN A 351 -23.12 -7.06 -17.97
C ASN A 351 -24.22 -8.10 -18.25
N ILE A 352 -25.44 -7.64 -18.44
CA ILE A 352 -26.61 -8.49 -18.73
C ILE A 352 -27.03 -8.29 -20.19
N PRO A 353 -27.22 -9.36 -21.00
CA PRO A 353 -27.16 -10.78 -20.60
C PRO A 353 -25.75 -11.36 -20.53
N ASN A 354 -24.75 -10.79 -21.18
CA ASN A 354 -23.35 -11.23 -21.18
C ASN A 354 -22.41 -10.03 -21.28
N GLY A 355 -21.17 -10.17 -20.76
CA GLY A 355 -20.14 -9.17 -20.87
C GLY A 355 -19.66 -8.65 -19.51
N SER A 356 -18.90 -7.56 -19.54
CA SER A 356 -18.36 -6.91 -18.37
C SER A 356 -18.67 -5.42 -18.36
N VAL A 357 -18.78 -4.83 -17.18
CA VAL A 357 -18.89 -3.39 -17.00
C VAL A 357 -17.78 -2.95 -16.04
N PHE A 358 -16.84 -2.18 -16.55
CA PHE A 358 -15.89 -1.44 -15.75
C PHE A 358 -16.48 -0.07 -15.44
N SER A 359 -16.58 0.26 -14.15
CA SER A 359 -17.16 1.52 -13.69
C SER A 359 -16.17 2.24 -12.82
N PHE A 360 -15.92 3.52 -13.11
CA PHE A 360 -15.17 4.37 -12.20
C PHE A 360 -16.00 5.56 -11.76
N ALA A 361 -15.72 6.03 -10.54
CA ALA A 361 -16.39 7.18 -9.94
C ALA A 361 -15.34 8.20 -9.48
N LEU A 362 -15.60 9.48 -9.73
CA LEU A 362 -14.77 10.61 -9.31
C LEU A 362 -15.63 11.60 -8.53
N PRO A 363 -15.09 12.29 -7.53
CA PRO A 363 -15.78 13.38 -6.85
C PRO A 363 -16.20 14.45 -7.85
N GLN A 364 -17.48 14.84 -7.81
CA GLN A 364 -17.99 15.95 -8.62
C GLN A 364 -17.40 17.28 -8.13
N SER A 365 -17.00 18.13 -9.05
CA SER A 365 -16.66 19.53 -8.75
C SER A 365 -17.92 20.38 -8.71
N GLU A 366 -18.07 21.19 -7.67
CA GLU A 366 -19.11 22.22 -7.64
C GLU A 366 -18.62 23.44 -8.44
N VAL A 367 -19.43 23.88 -9.39
CA VAL A 367 -19.18 25.15 -10.10
C VAL A 367 -19.64 26.26 -9.15
N ASN A 368 -18.73 26.87 -8.43
CA ASN A 368 -18.99 28.19 -7.84
C ASN A 368 -18.96 29.23 -8.99
N ILE A 369 -20.10 29.43 -9.63
CA ILE A 369 -20.29 30.60 -10.50
C ILE A 369 -20.37 31.81 -9.56
N HIS A 370 -19.23 32.43 -9.29
CA HIS A 370 -19.22 33.76 -8.75
C HIS A 370 -19.66 34.71 -9.91
N GLU A 371 -20.91 35.21 -9.82
CA GLU A 371 -21.39 36.36 -10.57
C GLU A 371 -20.56 37.63 -10.28
#